data_8639a10420e27f7821997b8f30693d55
#
_entry.id   8639a10420e27f7821997b8f30693d55
#
_cell.length_a   1.000
_cell.length_b   1.000
_cell.length_c   1.000
_cell.angle_alpha   90.00
_cell.angle_beta   90.00
_cell.angle_gamma   90.00
#
_symmetry.space_group_name_H-M   'P 1'
#
loop_
_entity.id
_entity.type
_entity.pdbx_description
1 polymer ?
#
loop_
_entity_poly.entity_id
_entity_poly.type
_entity_poly.pdbx_seq_one_letter_code
_entity_poly.pdbx_strand_id
1 'polypeptide(L)'
;MFDTYLRLWDLVPDGGPILTASGGVLPVVWHARPAMLKVATCDEERRGNALMTWWSGDGAARVLLHDSDAVLLERAQPAPTLAGLSAAGHDDDAIRIACAAVARLHAHRAPAPPALVPLHDWFYALLSHDTDDDVLRRSAATAHRLLAVQSADEVVLHGDIHHGNVLHFGDRGWLAIDPKGLRGDRAFDYANLFCNPAHDIAVDPARFARRVMLVAEVARIDRRRLLQWILAWAGLSAVWMMEDALPADTRLEVARLAAAGLDR
;
A
#
# COMPACT_ATOMS: atom_id res chain seq x y z
N MET A 1 -9.85 -23.65 2.67
CA MET A 1 -9.17 -22.58 1.90
C MET A 1 -7.82 -23.08 1.36
N PHE A 2 -6.84 -23.40 2.20
CA PHE A 2 -5.47 -23.76 1.77
C PHE A 2 -5.33 -25.18 1.21
N ASP A 3 -6.10 -26.16 1.70
CA ASP A 3 -5.93 -27.61 1.40
C ASP A 3 -5.93 -27.96 -0.09
N THR A 4 -6.70 -27.23 -0.89
CA THR A 4 -6.73 -27.41 -2.35
C THR A 4 -5.36 -27.11 -2.95
N TYR A 5 -4.76 -25.98 -2.61
CA TYR A 5 -3.49 -25.54 -3.16
C TYR A 5 -2.30 -26.27 -2.54
N LEU A 6 -2.38 -26.68 -1.27
CA LEU A 6 -1.36 -27.55 -0.65
C LEU A 6 -1.19 -28.84 -1.44
N ARG A 7 -2.30 -29.47 -1.86
CA ARG A 7 -2.27 -30.67 -2.70
C ARG A 7 -1.89 -30.39 -4.15
N LEU A 8 -2.49 -29.32 -4.74
CA LEU A 8 -2.29 -29.02 -6.17
C LEU A 8 -0.83 -28.66 -6.49
N TRP A 9 -0.16 -27.96 -5.59
CA TRP A 9 1.19 -27.45 -5.78
C TRP A 9 2.26 -28.19 -4.98
N ASP A 10 1.89 -29.29 -4.33
CA ASP A 10 2.79 -30.11 -3.48
C ASP A 10 3.52 -29.25 -2.44
N LEU A 11 2.74 -28.50 -1.63
CA LEU A 11 3.24 -27.59 -0.62
C LEU A 11 3.20 -28.24 0.78
N VAL A 12 4.23 -27.99 1.56
CA VAL A 12 4.28 -28.41 2.97
C VAL A 12 4.09 -27.18 3.87
N PRO A 13 3.08 -27.15 4.76
CA PRO A 13 2.92 -26.05 5.72
C PRO A 13 4.16 -25.88 6.60
N ASP A 14 4.56 -24.60 6.81
CA ASP A 14 5.75 -24.20 7.59
C ASP A 14 5.41 -23.05 8.55
N GLY A 15 4.29 -23.14 9.22
CA GLY A 15 3.77 -22.18 10.17
C GLY A 15 2.25 -22.14 10.25
N GLY A 16 1.73 -21.29 11.11
CA GLY A 16 0.30 -21.05 11.23
C GLY A 16 -0.24 -20.13 10.14
N PRO A 17 -1.52 -20.28 9.75
CA PRO A 17 -2.16 -19.38 8.80
C PRO A 17 -2.41 -18.00 9.41
N ILE A 18 -2.29 -16.96 8.59
CA ILE A 18 -2.76 -15.62 8.88
C ILE A 18 -4.04 -15.42 8.08
N LEU A 19 -5.16 -15.25 8.77
CA LEU A 19 -6.48 -15.07 8.16
C LEU A 19 -6.90 -13.60 8.23
N THR A 20 -7.48 -13.11 7.14
CA THR A 20 -8.11 -11.78 7.04
C THR A 20 -9.53 -11.93 6.51
N ALA A 21 -10.32 -10.85 6.55
CA ALA A 21 -11.67 -10.85 5.98
C ALA A 21 -11.68 -11.13 4.47
N SER A 22 -10.62 -10.75 3.76
CA SER A 22 -10.50 -10.81 2.29
C SER A 22 -9.70 -12.01 1.78
N GLY A 23 -9.15 -12.86 2.67
CA GLY A 23 -8.34 -14.00 2.26
C GLY A 23 -7.51 -14.61 3.38
N GLY A 24 -6.44 -15.29 2.99
CA GLY A 24 -5.51 -15.87 3.94
C GLY A 24 -4.12 -16.08 3.36
N VAL A 25 -3.13 -16.08 4.24
CA VAL A 25 -1.73 -16.31 3.90
C VAL A 25 -1.20 -17.44 4.77
N LEU A 26 -0.49 -18.39 4.18
CA LEU A 26 0.10 -19.53 4.87
C LEU A 26 1.57 -19.65 4.51
N PRO A 27 2.48 -19.64 5.51
CA PRO A 27 3.87 -20.02 5.29
C PRO A 27 3.97 -21.48 4.85
N VAL A 28 4.71 -21.73 3.79
CA VAL A 28 4.89 -23.07 3.23
C VAL A 28 6.33 -23.30 2.77
N VAL A 29 6.68 -24.56 2.58
CA VAL A 29 7.89 -24.99 1.85
C VAL A 29 7.48 -25.56 0.50
N TRP A 30 8.13 -25.09 -0.57
CA TRP A 30 7.99 -25.56 -1.94
C TRP A 30 9.36 -25.91 -2.51
N HIS A 31 9.56 -27.17 -2.94
CA HIS A 31 10.87 -27.65 -3.42
C HIS A 31 12.04 -27.29 -2.49
N ALA A 32 11.88 -27.56 -1.20
CA ALA A 32 12.83 -27.23 -0.12
C ALA A 32 13.15 -25.72 0.02
N ARG A 33 12.31 -24.81 -0.52
CA ARG A 33 12.46 -23.35 -0.41
C ARG A 33 11.30 -22.76 0.36
N PRO A 34 11.55 -21.82 1.28
CA PRO A 34 10.48 -21.07 1.94
C PRO A 34 9.65 -20.27 0.92
N ALA A 35 8.33 -20.36 1.03
CA ALA A 35 7.38 -19.64 0.22
C ALA A 35 6.17 -19.20 1.04
N MET A 36 5.31 -18.36 0.46
CA MET A 36 4.04 -17.91 1.06
C MET A 36 2.90 -18.23 0.11
N LEU A 37 1.97 -19.05 0.56
CA LEU A 37 0.72 -19.30 -0.16
C LEU A 37 -0.29 -18.23 0.24
N LYS A 38 -0.74 -17.41 -0.71
CA LYS A 38 -1.83 -16.44 -0.53
C LYS A 38 -3.05 -16.91 -1.29
N VAL A 39 -4.21 -16.96 -0.61
CA VAL A 39 -5.50 -17.35 -1.20
C VAL A 39 -6.48 -16.19 -1.03
N ALA A 40 -7.00 -15.69 -2.14
CA ALA A 40 -7.98 -14.62 -2.20
C ALA A 40 -9.41 -15.16 -2.04
N THR A 41 -10.27 -14.41 -1.33
CA THR A 41 -11.70 -14.70 -1.22
C THR A 41 -12.58 -13.61 -1.82
N CYS A 42 -11.99 -12.49 -2.24
CA CYS A 42 -12.70 -11.38 -2.88
C CYS A 42 -11.95 -10.90 -4.14
N ASP A 43 -12.65 -10.10 -4.96
CA ASP A 43 -12.13 -9.62 -6.25
C ASP A 43 -10.95 -8.64 -6.09
N GLU A 44 -10.90 -7.89 -4.99
CA GLU A 44 -9.77 -7.00 -4.70
C GLU A 44 -8.47 -7.79 -4.59
N GLU A 45 -8.47 -8.87 -3.79
CA GLU A 45 -7.32 -9.72 -3.60
C GLU A 45 -6.93 -10.47 -4.89
N ARG A 46 -7.92 -10.89 -5.72
CA ARG A 46 -7.65 -11.49 -7.05
C ARG A 46 -6.97 -10.49 -7.98
N ARG A 47 -7.41 -9.22 -7.98
CA ARG A 47 -6.75 -8.16 -8.76
C ARG A 47 -5.33 -7.92 -8.28
N GLY A 48 -5.11 -7.88 -6.96
CA GLY A 48 -3.79 -7.79 -6.36
C GLY A 48 -2.87 -8.92 -6.81
N ASN A 49 -3.36 -10.16 -6.77
CA ASN A 49 -2.63 -11.35 -7.23
C ASN A 49 -2.26 -11.25 -8.73
N ALA A 50 -3.19 -10.80 -9.58
CA ALA A 50 -2.94 -10.60 -11.01
C ALA A 50 -1.88 -9.51 -11.25
N LEU A 51 -1.90 -8.43 -10.46
CA LEU A 51 -0.92 -7.36 -10.54
C LEU A 51 0.47 -7.82 -10.10
N MET A 52 0.57 -8.62 -9.02
CA MET A 52 1.82 -9.25 -8.60
C MET A 52 2.42 -10.12 -9.71
N THR A 53 1.57 -10.89 -10.39
CA THR A 53 1.98 -11.72 -11.54
C THR A 53 2.49 -10.87 -12.70
N TRP A 54 1.81 -9.75 -13.01
CA TRP A 54 2.20 -8.83 -14.07
C TRP A 54 3.55 -8.14 -13.78
N TRP A 55 3.82 -7.72 -12.53
CA TRP A 55 5.13 -7.17 -12.15
C TRP A 55 6.26 -8.20 -12.26
N SER A 56 5.93 -9.48 -12.22
CA SER A 56 6.88 -10.59 -12.47
C SER A 56 8.16 -10.51 -11.64
N GLY A 57 8.06 -10.02 -10.41
CA GLY A 57 9.20 -9.88 -9.50
C GLY A 57 10.02 -8.61 -9.68
N ASP A 58 9.66 -7.70 -10.58
CA ASP A 58 10.33 -6.39 -10.72
C ASP A 58 9.65 -5.35 -9.84
N GLY A 59 10.31 -4.95 -8.74
CA GLY A 59 9.78 -4.07 -7.71
C GLY A 59 8.85 -4.75 -6.71
N ALA A 60 8.31 -5.91 -7.02
CA ALA A 60 7.43 -6.71 -6.17
C ALA A 60 8.00 -8.11 -5.91
N ALA A 61 7.50 -8.80 -4.89
CA ALA A 61 7.84 -10.19 -4.62
C ALA A 61 7.50 -11.08 -5.83
N ARG A 62 8.35 -12.08 -6.09
CA ARG A 62 8.16 -12.97 -7.23
C ARG A 62 6.99 -13.92 -6.99
N VAL A 63 6.11 -14.03 -7.96
CA VAL A 63 5.10 -15.07 -8.04
C VAL A 63 5.77 -16.33 -8.61
N LEU A 64 5.75 -17.40 -7.82
CA LEU A 64 6.34 -18.70 -8.19
C LEU A 64 5.32 -19.58 -8.92
N LEU A 65 4.07 -19.58 -8.43
CA LEU A 65 2.93 -20.25 -9.04
C LEU A 65 1.70 -19.36 -8.89
N HIS A 66 0.73 -19.48 -9.78
CA HIS A 66 -0.54 -18.77 -9.68
C HIS A 66 -1.70 -19.57 -10.25
N ASP A 67 -2.89 -19.30 -9.73
CA ASP A 67 -4.19 -19.72 -10.23
C ASP A 67 -5.17 -18.54 -10.08
N SER A 68 -6.44 -18.72 -10.42
CA SER A 68 -7.48 -17.68 -10.33
C SER A 68 -7.58 -17.03 -8.94
N ASP A 69 -7.52 -17.84 -7.88
CA ASP A 69 -7.75 -17.41 -6.51
C ASP A 69 -6.49 -17.45 -5.63
N ALA A 70 -5.37 -17.95 -6.13
CA ALA A 70 -4.18 -18.11 -5.31
C ALA A 70 -2.88 -17.77 -6.04
N VAL A 71 -1.91 -17.29 -5.25
CA VAL A 71 -0.53 -17.14 -5.67
C VAL A 71 0.41 -17.77 -4.66
N LEU A 72 1.46 -18.40 -5.15
CA LEU A 72 2.61 -18.78 -4.35
C LEU A 72 3.69 -17.74 -4.56
N LEU A 73 4.08 -17.08 -3.50
CA LEU A 73 5.09 -16.03 -3.50
C LEU A 73 6.39 -16.52 -2.89
N GLU A 74 7.53 -15.97 -3.31
CA GLU A 74 8.74 -16.06 -2.52
C GLU A 74 8.52 -15.47 -1.13
N ARG A 75 9.19 -15.99 -0.12
CA ARG A 75 9.03 -15.54 1.27
C ARG A 75 10.08 -14.52 1.65
N ALA A 76 9.64 -13.38 2.22
CA ALA A 76 10.50 -12.37 2.78
C ALA A 76 11.29 -12.88 3.99
N GLN A 77 12.41 -12.25 4.29
CA GLN A 77 13.14 -12.44 5.54
C GLN A 77 12.38 -11.74 6.68
N PRO A 78 12.42 -12.32 7.91
CA PRO A 78 11.71 -11.73 9.06
C PRO A 78 12.29 -10.39 9.53
N ALA A 79 13.54 -10.10 9.18
CA ALA A 79 14.26 -8.85 9.52
C ALA A 79 15.31 -8.54 8.45
N PRO A 80 15.69 -7.26 8.27
CA PRO A 80 15.11 -6.07 8.90
C PRO A 80 13.71 -5.75 8.36
N THR A 81 12.95 -4.91 9.11
CA THR A 81 11.64 -4.37 8.66
C THR A 81 11.69 -2.84 8.62
N LEU A 82 10.89 -2.21 7.73
CA LEU A 82 10.81 -0.75 7.67
C LEU A 82 10.25 -0.15 8.96
N ALA A 83 9.27 -0.81 9.58
CA ALA A 83 8.74 -0.39 10.88
C ALA A 83 9.82 -0.44 11.97
N GLY A 84 10.66 -1.46 11.98
CA GLY A 84 11.79 -1.58 12.89
C GLY A 84 12.83 -0.47 12.69
N LEU A 85 13.14 -0.12 11.44
CA LEU A 85 14.02 1.01 11.11
C LEU A 85 13.44 2.34 11.65
N SER A 86 12.17 2.61 11.40
CA SER A 86 11.50 3.83 11.90
C SER A 86 11.50 3.91 13.42
N ALA A 87 11.22 2.81 14.11
CA ALA A 87 11.23 2.74 15.57
C ALA A 87 12.65 2.91 16.16
N ALA A 88 13.69 2.46 15.46
CA ALA A 88 15.09 2.61 15.85
C ALA A 88 15.68 4.00 15.54
N GLY A 89 14.88 4.94 15.02
CA GLY A 89 15.33 6.29 14.67
C GLY A 89 15.86 6.45 13.23
N HIS A 90 15.80 5.41 12.42
CA HIS A 90 16.18 5.40 11.00
C HIS A 90 14.99 5.61 10.07
N ASP A 91 14.11 6.53 10.43
CA ASP A 91 12.86 6.79 9.70
C ASP A 91 13.11 7.28 8.27
N ASP A 92 14.10 8.15 8.08
CA ASP A 92 14.48 8.62 6.75
C ASP A 92 14.92 7.49 5.82
N ASP A 93 15.67 6.51 6.35
CA ASP A 93 16.12 5.37 5.56
C ASP A 93 14.92 4.49 5.17
N ALA A 94 13.99 4.25 6.11
CA ALA A 94 12.77 3.51 5.84
C ALA A 94 11.94 4.18 4.73
N ILE A 95 11.78 5.51 4.77
CA ILE A 95 11.06 6.27 3.74
C ILE A 95 11.78 6.23 2.39
N ARG A 96 13.11 6.39 2.35
CA ARG A 96 13.89 6.29 1.10
C ARG A 96 13.75 4.90 0.45
N ILE A 97 13.79 3.84 1.26
CA ILE A 97 13.60 2.47 0.79
C ILE A 97 12.19 2.29 0.21
N ALA A 98 11.14 2.74 0.92
CA ALA A 98 9.77 2.68 0.41
C ALA A 98 9.62 3.46 -0.91
N CYS A 99 10.16 4.67 -1.00
CA CYS A 99 10.15 5.46 -2.23
C CYS A 99 10.86 4.76 -3.39
N ALA A 100 12.00 4.10 -3.12
CA ALA A 100 12.72 3.35 -4.15
C ALA A 100 11.92 2.13 -4.65
N ALA A 101 11.22 1.42 -3.76
CA ALA A 101 10.33 0.33 -4.14
C ALA A 101 9.18 0.85 -5.02
N VAL A 102 8.50 1.93 -4.63
CA VAL A 102 7.42 2.56 -5.41
C VAL A 102 7.92 3.00 -6.79
N ALA A 103 9.08 3.63 -6.88
CA ALA A 103 9.65 4.07 -8.16
C ALA A 103 9.87 2.89 -9.14
N ARG A 104 10.25 1.71 -8.63
CA ARG A 104 10.36 0.49 -9.44
C ARG A 104 8.99 -0.01 -9.90
N LEU A 105 7.97 0.04 -9.05
CA LEU A 105 6.61 -0.37 -9.41
C LEU A 105 6.00 0.52 -10.49
N HIS A 106 6.26 1.83 -10.46
CA HIS A 106 5.75 2.80 -11.42
C HIS A 106 6.51 2.80 -12.76
N ALA A 107 7.61 2.06 -12.90
CA ALA A 107 8.32 1.96 -14.15
C ALA A 107 7.41 1.41 -15.26
N HIS A 108 7.53 1.99 -16.46
CA HIS A 108 6.76 1.52 -17.63
C HIS A 108 7.14 0.07 -17.98
N ARG A 109 6.13 -0.75 -18.25
CA ARG A 109 6.29 -2.16 -18.62
C ARG A 109 5.41 -2.53 -19.81
N ALA A 110 5.88 -3.50 -20.56
CA ALA A 110 5.09 -4.28 -21.51
C ALA A 110 5.00 -5.72 -21.01
N PRO A 111 3.88 -6.46 -21.20
CA PRO A 111 2.63 -6.06 -21.84
C PRO A 111 1.75 -5.12 -21.00
N ALA A 112 0.56 -4.76 -21.52
CA ALA A 112 -0.42 -3.96 -20.79
C ALA A 112 -0.78 -4.60 -19.42
N PRO A 113 -1.07 -3.79 -18.39
CA PRO A 113 -1.45 -4.30 -17.07
C PRO A 113 -2.80 -5.04 -17.11
N PRO A 114 -3.10 -5.87 -16.08
CA PRO A 114 -4.42 -6.45 -15.91
C PRO A 114 -5.48 -5.35 -15.69
N ALA A 115 -6.75 -5.76 -15.54
CA ALA A 115 -7.81 -4.82 -15.19
C ALA A 115 -7.52 -4.16 -13.83
N LEU A 116 -7.56 -2.82 -13.80
CA LEU A 116 -7.25 -2.00 -12.63
C LEU A 116 -8.44 -1.11 -12.30
N VAL A 117 -8.63 -0.83 -11.00
CA VAL A 117 -9.65 0.10 -10.51
C VAL A 117 -9.11 1.53 -10.58
N PRO A 118 -9.82 2.47 -11.23
CA PRO A 118 -9.43 3.87 -11.20
C PRO A 118 -9.62 4.48 -9.82
N LEU A 119 -8.78 5.45 -9.46
CA LEU A 119 -8.88 6.12 -8.16
C LEU A 119 -10.25 6.76 -7.90
N HIS A 120 -10.95 7.21 -8.94
CA HIS A 120 -12.32 7.74 -8.78
C HIS A 120 -13.25 6.73 -8.09
N ASP A 121 -13.22 5.48 -8.54
CA ASP A 121 -14.07 4.42 -7.97
C ASP A 121 -13.58 4.00 -6.58
N TRP A 122 -12.25 4.02 -6.38
CA TRP A 122 -11.63 3.71 -5.09
C TRP A 122 -12.01 4.68 -3.98
N PHE A 123 -12.22 5.94 -4.31
CA PHE A 123 -12.57 7.00 -3.38
C PHE A 123 -14.09 7.10 -3.10
N TYR A 124 -14.91 6.20 -3.64
CA TYR A 124 -16.37 6.27 -3.51
C TYR A 124 -16.83 6.42 -2.06
N ALA A 125 -16.28 5.65 -1.11
CA ALA A 125 -16.67 5.72 0.30
C ALA A 125 -16.50 7.14 0.88
N LEU A 126 -15.36 7.79 0.67
CA LEU A 126 -15.13 9.15 1.14
C LEU A 126 -16.03 10.18 0.43
N LEU A 127 -16.21 10.04 -0.89
CA LEU A 127 -16.97 11.00 -1.69
C LEU A 127 -18.48 10.94 -1.42
N SER A 128 -19.00 9.79 -0.95
CA SER A 128 -20.40 9.59 -0.57
C SER A 128 -20.66 9.72 0.93
N HIS A 129 -19.61 9.90 1.74
CA HIS A 129 -19.72 9.98 3.19
C HIS A 129 -20.30 11.34 3.64
N ASP A 130 -21.48 11.32 4.25
CA ASP A 130 -22.09 12.51 4.84
C ASP A 130 -21.55 12.73 6.26
N THR A 131 -21.00 13.91 6.54
CA THR A 131 -20.32 14.20 7.80
C THR A 131 -20.27 15.68 8.14
N ASP A 132 -20.33 16.00 9.42
CA ASP A 132 -20.10 17.34 9.97
C ASP A 132 -18.62 17.58 10.36
N ASP A 133 -17.77 16.54 10.30
CA ASP A 133 -16.34 16.68 10.60
C ASP A 133 -15.62 17.52 9.52
N ASP A 134 -15.04 18.63 9.94
CA ASP A 134 -14.38 19.59 9.03
C ASP A 134 -13.21 18.98 8.24
N VAL A 135 -12.42 18.11 8.88
CA VAL A 135 -11.28 17.51 8.20
C VAL A 135 -11.72 16.47 7.17
N LEU A 136 -12.78 15.70 7.43
CA LEU A 136 -13.33 14.76 6.46
C LEU A 136 -13.97 15.48 5.29
N ARG A 137 -14.74 16.56 5.52
CA ARG A 137 -15.28 17.40 4.44
C ARG A 137 -14.15 17.99 3.57
N ARG A 138 -13.07 18.46 4.20
CA ARG A 138 -11.90 18.97 3.49
C ARG A 138 -11.18 17.88 2.70
N SER A 139 -11.08 16.67 3.26
CA SER A 139 -10.51 15.49 2.57
C SER A 139 -11.33 15.13 1.32
N ALA A 140 -12.66 15.04 1.46
CA ALA A 140 -13.57 14.76 0.34
C ALA A 140 -13.50 15.84 -0.75
N ALA A 141 -13.54 17.12 -0.37
CA ALA A 141 -13.40 18.23 -1.32
C ALA A 141 -12.03 18.22 -2.04
N THR A 142 -10.96 17.80 -1.36
CA THR A 142 -9.63 17.67 -1.95
C THR A 142 -9.56 16.48 -2.89
N ALA A 143 -10.08 15.32 -2.50
CA ALA A 143 -10.19 14.14 -3.36
C ALA A 143 -10.99 14.47 -4.63
N HIS A 144 -12.14 15.11 -4.51
CA HIS A 144 -12.96 15.52 -5.66
C HIS A 144 -12.16 16.37 -6.66
N ARG A 145 -11.40 17.37 -6.18
CA ARG A 145 -10.57 18.22 -7.06
C ARG A 145 -9.43 17.45 -7.73
N LEU A 146 -8.77 16.53 -6.99
CA LEU A 146 -7.69 15.70 -7.53
C LEU A 146 -8.18 14.76 -8.63
N LEU A 147 -9.36 14.17 -8.43
CA LEU A 147 -9.97 13.18 -9.32
C LEU A 147 -10.67 13.81 -10.53
N ALA A 148 -11.07 15.09 -10.44
CA ALA A 148 -11.70 15.82 -11.55
C ALA A 148 -10.73 16.15 -12.69
N VAL A 149 -9.41 16.06 -12.47
CA VAL A 149 -8.38 16.40 -13.45
C VAL A 149 -7.61 15.12 -13.79
N GLN A 150 -7.61 14.75 -15.08
CA GLN A 150 -6.76 13.66 -15.54
C GLN A 150 -5.29 13.99 -15.25
N SER A 151 -4.63 13.13 -14.51
CA SER A 151 -3.21 13.29 -14.18
C SER A 151 -2.34 13.00 -15.40
N ALA A 152 -1.39 13.88 -15.70
CA ALA A 152 -0.35 13.59 -16.69
C ALA A 152 0.61 12.49 -16.19
N ASP A 153 0.62 12.23 -14.89
CA ASP A 153 1.43 11.23 -14.18
C ASP A 153 0.60 9.98 -13.81
N GLU A 154 -0.36 9.57 -14.65
CA GLU A 154 -1.15 8.35 -14.40
C GLU A 154 -0.29 7.10 -14.61
N VAL A 155 -0.27 6.24 -13.59
CA VAL A 155 0.51 5.00 -13.58
C VAL A 155 -0.31 3.84 -13.01
N VAL A 156 0.22 2.63 -13.15
CA VAL A 156 -0.20 1.46 -12.36
C VAL A 156 0.22 1.68 -10.92
N LEU A 157 -0.73 1.63 -10.00
CA LEU A 157 -0.52 1.88 -8.59
C LEU A 157 -0.54 0.57 -7.79
N HIS A 158 0.26 0.53 -6.75
CA HIS A 158 0.15 -0.49 -5.71
C HIS A 158 -1.16 -0.33 -4.92
N GLY A 159 -1.44 0.89 -4.50
CA GLY A 159 -2.67 1.26 -3.82
C GLY A 159 -2.64 1.14 -2.30
N ASP A 160 -1.62 0.48 -1.72
CA ASP A 160 -1.50 0.27 -0.28
C ASP A 160 -0.03 0.21 0.18
N ILE A 161 0.80 1.16 -0.25
CA ILE A 161 2.20 1.21 0.16
C ILE A 161 2.30 1.70 1.60
N HIS A 162 2.83 0.84 2.46
CA HIS A 162 3.21 1.16 3.83
C HIS A 162 4.35 0.27 4.33
N HIS A 163 4.83 0.52 5.55
CA HIS A 163 5.99 -0.16 6.15
C HIS A 163 5.84 -1.70 6.25
N GLY A 164 4.61 -2.22 6.26
CA GLY A 164 4.32 -3.65 6.30
C GLY A 164 4.21 -4.30 4.92
N ASN A 165 4.09 -3.50 3.84
CA ASN A 165 3.93 -3.98 2.47
C ASN A 165 5.20 -3.81 1.61
N VAL A 166 6.31 -3.36 2.21
CA VAL A 166 7.64 -3.37 1.59
C VAL A 166 8.57 -4.16 2.49
N LEU A 167 8.93 -5.36 2.06
CA LEU A 167 9.65 -6.35 2.85
C LEU A 167 11.05 -6.63 2.27
N HIS A 168 11.93 -7.18 3.09
CA HIS A 168 13.30 -7.52 2.69
C HIS A 168 13.40 -8.97 2.19
N PHE A 169 13.96 -9.17 1.00
CA PHE A 169 14.08 -10.47 0.32
C PHE A 169 15.56 -10.88 0.08
N GLY A 170 16.41 -10.66 1.09
CA GLY A 170 17.83 -10.99 1.00
C GLY A 170 18.54 -10.24 -0.13
N ASP A 171 19.24 -10.95 -0.99
CA ASP A 171 20.01 -10.38 -2.11
C ASP A 171 19.15 -9.63 -3.13
N ARG A 172 17.84 -9.87 -3.14
CA ARG A 172 16.89 -9.13 -3.98
C ARG A 172 16.52 -7.74 -3.41
N GLY A 173 16.90 -7.46 -2.16
CA GLY A 173 16.62 -6.22 -1.48
C GLY A 173 15.14 -6.07 -1.06
N TRP A 174 14.65 -4.84 -1.08
CA TRP A 174 13.31 -4.49 -0.64
C TRP A 174 12.31 -4.54 -1.80
N LEU A 175 11.21 -5.29 -1.60
CA LEU A 175 10.20 -5.53 -2.61
C LEU A 175 8.81 -5.37 -2.00
N ALA A 176 7.87 -4.91 -2.84
CA ALA A 176 6.47 -4.76 -2.43
C ALA A 176 5.70 -6.08 -2.48
N ILE A 177 4.67 -6.15 -1.63
CA ILE A 177 3.69 -7.23 -1.57
C ILE A 177 2.28 -6.63 -1.41
N ASP A 178 1.25 -7.40 -1.68
CA ASP A 178 -0.15 -7.11 -1.36
C ASP A 178 -0.76 -5.85 -1.99
N PRO A 179 -0.65 -5.66 -3.31
CA PRO A 179 -1.23 -4.52 -3.99
C PRO A 179 -2.76 -4.63 -4.13
N LYS A 180 -3.42 -3.48 -4.31
CA LYS A 180 -4.88 -3.36 -4.50
C LYS A 180 -5.32 -3.34 -5.98
N GLY A 181 -4.38 -3.22 -6.90
CA GLY A 181 -4.67 -3.23 -8.34
C GLY A 181 -5.38 -1.95 -8.81
N LEU A 182 -4.76 -0.80 -8.56
CA LEU A 182 -5.30 0.52 -8.89
C LEU A 182 -4.56 1.17 -10.06
N ARG A 183 -5.16 2.22 -10.62
CA ARG A 183 -4.53 3.13 -11.58
C ARG A 183 -4.89 4.58 -11.28
N GLY A 184 -3.94 5.48 -11.49
CA GLY A 184 -4.13 6.91 -11.25
C GLY A 184 -2.84 7.67 -11.05
N ASP A 185 -2.94 8.80 -10.36
CA ASP A 185 -1.82 9.69 -10.05
C ASP A 185 -0.77 8.99 -9.19
N ARG A 186 0.49 9.01 -9.65
CA ARG A 186 1.61 8.37 -8.96
C ARG A 186 1.84 8.86 -7.53
N ALA A 187 1.44 10.10 -7.21
CA ALA A 187 1.61 10.66 -5.87
C ALA A 187 0.73 9.97 -4.82
N PHE A 188 -0.36 9.32 -5.24
CA PHE A 188 -1.25 8.59 -4.37
C PHE A 188 -0.55 7.45 -3.61
N ASP A 189 0.32 6.69 -4.25
CA ASP A 189 0.99 5.53 -3.63
C ASP A 189 1.88 5.89 -2.43
N TYR A 190 2.27 7.14 -2.31
CA TYR A 190 3.08 7.60 -1.17
C TYR A 190 2.24 8.00 0.04
N ALA A 191 0.93 8.21 -0.12
CA ALA A 191 0.09 8.81 0.91
C ALA A 191 -0.04 7.93 2.16
N ASN A 192 -0.19 6.60 2.01
CA ASN A 192 -0.35 5.71 3.15
C ASN A 192 0.90 5.57 4.03
N LEU A 193 2.09 5.88 3.53
CA LEU A 193 3.31 5.93 4.33
C LEU A 193 3.18 6.86 5.55
N PHE A 194 2.38 7.92 5.44
CA PHE A 194 2.20 8.93 6.47
C PHE A 194 1.29 8.49 7.61
N CYS A 195 0.46 7.48 7.38
CA CYS A 195 -0.40 6.88 8.40
C CYS A 195 0.25 5.69 9.14
N ASN A 196 1.54 5.44 8.89
CA ASN A 196 2.27 4.27 9.35
C ASN A 196 3.68 4.63 9.86
N PRO A 197 4.40 3.74 10.59
CA PRO A 197 3.98 2.40 10.99
C PRO A 197 3.11 2.36 12.26
N ALA A 198 3.23 3.32 13.17
CA ALA A 198 2.54 3.39 14.46
C ALA A 198 2.01 4.80 14.71
N HIS A 199 1.02 4.93 15.61
CA HIS A 199 0.35 6.18 15.90
C HIS A 199 1.34 7.29 16.29
N ASP A 200 2.14 7.07 17.32
CA ASP A 200 3.11 8.04 17.87
C ASP A 200 4.13 8.53 16.82
N ILE A 201 4.48 7.68 15.86
CA ILE A 201 5.35 8.02 14.74
C ILE A 201 4.61 8.83 13.67
N ALA A 202 3.39 8.43 13.34
CA ALA A 202 2.61 9.01 12.26
C ALA A 202 2.10 10.42 12.59
N VAL A 203 1.74 10.68 13.85
CA VAL A 203 1.15 11.96 14.29
C VAL A 203 2.17 12.97 14.82
N ASP A 204 3.47 12.64 14.89
CA ASP A 204 4.51 13.59 15.25
C ASP A 204 4.65 14.68 14.17
N PRO A 205 4.38 15.97 14.47
CA PRO A 205 4.36 17.03 13.46
C PRO A 205 5.74 17.29 12.82
N ALA A 206 6.82 17.12 13.58
CA ALA A 206 8.16 17.38 13.07
C ALA A 206 8.58 16.25 12.11
N ARG A 207 8.29 15.01 12.47
CA ARG A 207 8.52 13.84 11.63
C ARG A 207 7.65 13.88 10.38
N PHE A 208 6.36 14.20 10.51
CA PHE A 208 5.47 14.38 9.37
C PHE A 208 6.03 15.39 8.36
N ALA A 209 6.41 16.59 8.83
CA ALA A 209 6.99 17.63 7.97
C ALA A 209 8.28 17.16 7.28
N ARG A 210 9.16 16.46 8.01
CA ARG A 210 10.40 15.88 7.48
C ARG A 210 10.12 14.84 6.40
N ARG A 211 9.17 13.92 6.64
CA ARG A 211 8.74 12.92 5.65
C ARG A 211 8.19 13.58 4.38
N VAL A 212 7.36 14.63 4.52
CA VAL A 212 6.81 15.37 3.36
C VAL A 212 7.93 15.92 2.49
N MET A 213 8.94 16.57 3.09
CA MET A 213 10.09 17.11 2.36
C MET A 213 10.87 15.99 1.67
N LEU A 214 11.16 14.91 2.40
CA LEU A 214 11.94 13.80 1.90
C LEU A 214 11.25 13.06 0.73
N VAL A 215 9.95 12.75 0.86
CA VAL A 215 9.18 12.08 -0.19
C VAL A 215 9.07 12.99 -1.42
N ALA A 216 8.76 14.28 -1.23
CA ALA A 216 8.67 15.24 -2.33
C ALA A 216 9.99 15.33 -3.13
N GLU A 217 11.13 15.37 -2.43
CA GLU A 217 12.46 15.38 -3.04
C GLU A 217 12.77 14.07 -3.78
N VAL A 218 12.70 12.93 -3.07
CA VAL A 218 13.13 11.61 -3.59
C VAL A 218 12.23 11.14 -4.73
N ALA A 219 10.91 11.29 -4.57
CA ALA A 219 9.94 10.90 -5.59
C ALA A 219 9.73 11.97 -6.67
N ARG A 220 10.32 13.17 -6.53
CA ARG A 220 10.14 14.31 -7.44
C ARG A 220 8.67 14.63 -7.64
N ILE A 221 7.95 14.79 -6.53
CA ILE A 221 6.53 15.15 -6.49
C ILE A 221 6.42 16.57 -5.93
N ASP A 222 5.55 17.37 -6.53
CA ASP A 222 5.22 18.67 -5.95
C ASP A 222 4.71 18.51 -4.51
N ARG A 223 5.27 19.27 -3.57
CA ARG A 223 4.96 19.17 -2.14
C ARG A 223 3.46 19.36 -1.88
N ARG A 224 2.83 20.31 -2.57
CA ARG A 224 1.41 20.61 -2.41
C ARG A 224 0.57 19.44 -2.91
N ARG A 225 0.94 18.85 -4.06
CA ARG A 225 0.30 17.66 -4.63
C ARG A 225 0.38 16.47 -3.68
N LEU A 226 1.54 16.22 -3.09
CA LEU A 226 1.73 15.17 -2.10
C LEU A 226 0.84 15.39 -0.87
N LEU A 227 0.83 16.60 -0.29
CA LEU A 227 -0.04 16.92 0.85
C LEU A 227 -1.53 16.76 0.54
N GLN A 228 -1.95 17.09 -0.67
CA GLN A 228 -3.33 16.87 -1.12
C GLN A 228 -3.68 15.38 -1.13
N TRP A 229 -2.81 14.52 -1.66
CA TRP A 229 -3.04 13.08 -1.67
C TRP A 229 -2.97 12.47 -0.26
N ILE A 230 -2.10 12.95 0.63
CA ILE A 230 -2.08 12.54 2.04
C ILE A 230 -3.41 12.88 2.72
N LEU A 231 -3.90 14.11 2.54
CA LEU A 231 -5.18 14.54 3.10
C LEU A 231 -6.34 13.69 2.59
N ALA A 232 -6.41 13.48 1.27
CA ALA A 232 -7.46 12.68 0.64
C ALA A 232 -7.42 11.22 1.10
N TRP A 233 -6.24 10.58 1.09
CA TRP A 233 -6.06 9.21 1.54
C TRP A 233 -6.38 9.03 3.02
N ALA A 234 -5.87 9.88 3.89
CA ALA A 234 -6.10 9.78 5.32
C ALA A 234 -7.61 9.92 5.63
N GLY A 235 -8.32 10.80 4.93
CA GLY A 235 -9.78 10.91 5.04
C GLY A 235 -10.51 9.65 4.57
N LEU A 236 -10.13 9.07 3.42
CA LEU A 236 -10.71 7.82 2.93
C LEU A 236 -10.46 6.66 3.92
N SER A 237 -9.23 6.53 4.39
CA SER A 237 -8.87 5.49 5.36
C SER A 237 -9.59 5.68 6.69
N ALA A 238 -9.83 6.93 7.13
CA ALA A 238 -10.63 7.21 8.33
C ALA A 238 -12.08 6.75 8.15
N VAL A 239 -12.69 7.01 7.00
CA VAL A 239 -14.08 6.57 6.71
C VAL A 239 -14.17 5.05 6.75
N TRP A 240 -13.26 4.33 6.12
CA TRP A 240 -13.24 2.85 6.19
C TRP A 240 -13.09 2.33 7.61
N MET A 241 -12.18 2.94 8.42
CA MET A 241 -12.03 2.55 9.84
C MET A 241 -13.35 2.75 10.61
N MET A 242 -14.06 3.85 10.35
CA MET A 242 -15.36 4.13 11.00
C MET A 242 -16.45 3.15 10.56
N GLU A 243 -16.51 2.79 9.27
CA GLU A 243 -17.44 1.79 8.73
C GLU A 243 -17.21 0.41 9.38
N ASP A 244 -15.95 0.07 9.65
CA ASP A 244 -15.55 -1.17 10.33
C ASP A 244 -15.61 -1.07 11.86
N ALA A 245 -16.10 0.03 12.43
CA ALA A 245 -16.13 0.33 13.86
C ALA A 245 -14.73 0.27 14.54
N LEU A 246 -13.67 0.63 13.81
CA LEU A 246 -12.29 0.70 14.28
C LEU A 246 -11.87 2.15 14.61
N PRO A 247 -10.86 2.36 15.49
CA PRO A 247 -10.35 3.69 15.82
C PRO A 247 -9.75 4.40 14.61
N ALA A 248 -10.27 5.59 14.27
CA ALA A 248 -9.82 6.40 13.13
C ALA A 248 -8.83 7.53 13.52
N ASP A 249 -8.48 7.66 14.82
CA ASP A 249 -7.73 8.80 15.36
C ASP A 249 -6.43 9.10 14.61
N THR A 250 -5.61 8.09 14.33
CA THR A 250 -4.36 8.25 13.57
C THR A 250 -4.61 8.87 12.20
N ARG A 251 -5.65 8.41 11.50
CA ARG A 251 -5.99 8.87 10.15
C ARG A 251 -6.49 10.31 10.16
N LEU A 252 -7.35 10.63 11.10
CA LEU A 252 -7.87 12.00 11.29
C LEU A 252 -6.77 12.97 11.66
N GLU A 253 -5.83 12.58 12.53
CA GLU A 253 -4.72 13.46 12.92
C GLU A 253 -3.75 13.69 11.76
N VAL A 254 -3.40 12.67 11.00
CA VAL A 254 -2.59 12.79 9.78
C VAL A 254 -3.30 13.69 8.75
N ALA A 255 -4.62 13.57 8.59
CA ALA A 255 -5.40 14.46 7.73
C ALA A 255 -5.30 15.92 8.19
N ARG A 256 -5.39 16.20 9.52
CA ARG A 256 -5.22 17.56 10.08
C ARG A 256 -3.81 18.11 9.82
N LEU A 257 -2.76 17.28 10.00
CA LEU A 257 -1.38 17.67 9.70
C LEU A 257 -1.21 18.04 8.22
N ALA A 258 -1.77 17.22 7.31
CA ALA A 258 -1.73 17.50 5.88
C ALA A 258 -2.49 18.78 5.52
N ALA A 259 -3.67 18.98 6.09
CA ALA A 259 -4.48 20.20 5.92
C ALA A 259 -3.71 21.45 6.38
N ALA A 260 -3.12 21.42 7.58
CA ALA A 260 -2.30 22.51 8.10
C ALA A 260 -1.05 22.78 7.23
N GLY A 261 -0.49 21.73 6.61
CA GLY A 261 0.62 21.86 5.66
C GLY A 261 0.25 22.54 4.34
N LEU A 262 -1.03 22.46 3.92
CA LEU A 262 -1.58 23.13 2.73
C LEU A 262 -1.89 24.61 2.95
N ASP A 263 -2.09 25.03 4.20
CA ASP A 263 -2.42 26.41 4.59
C ASP A 263 -1.16 27.29 4.77
N ARG A 264 0.03 26.70 4.71
CA ARG A 264 1.35 27.37 4.77
C ARG A 264 1.94 27.54 3.37
#